data_88069367bf2eb12510efe461630a838a
#
_entry.id   88069367bf2eb12510efe461630a838a
#
_cell.length_a   1.000
_cell.length_b   1.000
_cell.length_c   1.000
_cell.angle_alpha   90.00
_cell.angle_beta   90.00
_cell.angle_gamma   90.00
#
_symmetry.space_group_name_H-M   'P 1'
#
loop_
_entity.id
_entity.type
_entity.pdbx_description
1 polymer ?
#
loop_
_entity_poly.entity_id
_entity_poly.type
_entity_poly.pdbx_seq_one_letter_code
_entity_poly.pdbx_strand_id
1 'polypeptide(L)'
;MDITKNIFKGVGISIILTMILLLIFSIVLAYTDVGENTITPVIIIITAISILFGSSISTRHIKKNGMLNGGLIGGIYLLLLYTISSLLNWKFGLNLQSIIMIVIGSIFGILGGIIGVNIKWKNEFVEFCDEKSKKNRKNNWQVHFLHL
;
A
#
# COMPACT_ATOMS: atom_id res chain seq x y z
N MET A 1 20.66 0.91 -0.62
CA MET A 1 20.21 2.31 -0.45
C MET A 1 18.79 2.56 -0.96
N ASP A 2 18.18 1.61 -1.66
CA ASP A 2 16.90 1.81 -2.33
C ASP A 2 15.67 1.38 -1.52
N ILE A 3 15.85 0.50 -0.52
CA ILE A 3 14.74 0.02 0.33
C ILE A 3 14.16 1.15 1.17
N THR A 4 15.02 1.95 1.79
CA THR A 4 14.61 3.09 2.63
C THR A 4 13.82 4.13 1.81
N LYS A 5 14.27 4.45 0.60
CA LYS A 5 13.55 5.36 -0.31
C LYS A 5 12.16 4.83 -0.67
N ASN A 6 12.05 3.52 -0.90
CA ASN A 6 10.78 2.89 -1.23
C ASN A 6 9.82 2.89 -0.03
N ILE A 7 10.33 2.70 1.20
CA ILE A 7 9.52 2.80 2.43
C ILE A 7 8.98 4.23 2.60
N PHE A 8 9.83 5.25 2.49
CA PHE A 8 9.39 6.64 2.58
C PHE A 8 8.38 7.01 1.49
N LYS A 9 8.58 6.51 0.27
CA LYS A 9 7.63 6.68 -0.83
C LYS A 9 6.29 6.02 -0.51
N GLY A 10 6.29 4.82 0.06
CA GLY A 10 5.08 4.11 0.48
C GLY A 10 4.30 4.86 1.56
N VAL A 11 4.99 5.33 2.59
CA VAL A 11 4.40 6.14 3.66
C VAL A 11 3.81 7.43 3.09
N GLY A 12 4.54 8.14 2.23
CA GLY A 12 4.05 9.36 1.58
C GLY A 12 2.79 9.12 0.75
N ILE A 13 2.75 8.05 -0.05
CA ILE A 13 1.57 7.67 -0.84
C ILE A 13 0.39 7.35 0.08
N SER A 14 0.61 6.62 1.18
CA SER A 14 -0.45 6.33 2.16
C SER A 14 -1.03 7.60 2.77
N ILE A 15 -0.18 8.57 3.14
CA ILE A 15 -0.62 9.85 3.71
C ILE A 15 -1.47 10.64 2.71
N ILE A 16 -1.00 10.77 1.46
CA ILE A 16 -1.73 11.49 0.41
C ILE A 16 -3.09 10.83 0.16
N LEU A 17 -3.10 9.49 0.05
CA LEU A 17 -4.34 8.74 -0.18
C LEU A 17 -5.32 8.91 0.98
N THR A 18 -4.84 8.86 2.23
CA THR A 18 -5.67 9.09 3.41
C THR A 18 -6.25 10.49 3.41
N MET A 19 -5.46 11.51 3.09
CA MET A 19 -5.93 12.90 3.00
C MET A 19 -7.07 13.04 1.98
N ILE A 20 -6.91 12.46 0.80
CA ILE A 20 -7.94 12.50 -0.25
C ILE A 20 -9.21 11.78 0.22
N LEU A 21 -9.09 10.59 0.79
CA LEU A 21 -10.25 9.82 1.26
C LEU A 21 -10.97 10.50 2.43
N LEU A 22 -10.22 11.11 3.34
CA LEU A 22 -10.81 11.88 4.45
C LEU A 22 -11.51 13.15 3.96
N LEU A 23 -10.98 13.83 2.93
CA LEU A 23 -11.68 14.97 2.31
C LEU A 23 -12.99 14.54 1.68
N ILE A 24 -13.00 13.44 0.93
CA ILE A 24 -14.23 12.88 0.35
C ILE A 24 -15.23 12.52 1.45
N PHE A 25 -14.76 11.85 2.50
CA PHE A 25 -15.59 11.45 3.64
C PHE A 25 -16.13 12.68 4.39
N SER A 26 -15.34 13.73 4.55
CA SER A 26 -15.77 14.99 5.17
C SER A 26 -16.90 15.64 4.39
N ILE A 27 -16.85 15.61 3.05
CA ILE A 27 -17.93 16.12 2.20
C ILE A 27 -19.19 15.29 2.40
N VAL A 28 -19.07 13.96 2.44
CA VAL A 28 -20.23 13.08 2.70
C VAL A 28 -20.85 13.38 4.07
N LEU A 29 -20.05 13.57 5.11
CA LEU A 29 -20.52 13.96 6.44
C LEU A 29 -21.26 15.29 6.45
N ALA A 30 -20.84 16.26 5.63
CA ALA A 30 -21.49 17.57 5.56
C ALA A 30 -22.92 17.50 4.97
N TYR A 31 -23.21 16.47 4.17
CA TYR A 31 -24.52 16.27 3.52
C TYR A 31 -25.38 15.17 4.17
N THR A 32 -24.84 14.47 5.18
CA THR A 32 -25.53 13.32 5.79
C THR A 32 -25.44 13.42 7.31
N ASP A 33 -26.55 13.30 8.01
CA ASP A 33 -26.60 13.23 9.48
C ASP A 33 -26.12 11.85 9.97
N VAL A 34 -24.79 11.65 9.91
CA VAL A 34 -24.16 10.41 10.40
C VAL A 34 -23.88 10.55 11.89
N GLY A 35 -24.38 9.62 12.69
CA GLY A 35 -24.12 9.59 14.12
C GLY A 35 -22.62 9.47 14.45
N GLU A 36 -22.18 10.16 15.48
CA GLU A 36 -20.76 10.20 15.91
C GLU A 36 -20.14 8.81 16.09
N ASN A 37 -20.93 7.83 16.52
CA ASN A 37 -20.50 6.44 16.70
C ASN A 37 -20.04 5.76 15.40
N THR A 38 -20.49 6.25 14.25
CA THR A 38 -20.15 5.70 12.92
C THR A 38 -18.86 6.32 12.35
N ILE A 39 -18.49 7.51 12.78
CA ILE A 39 -17.34 8.26 12.25
C ILE A 39 -16.03 7.51 12.54
N THR A 40 -15.83 7.06 13.79
CA THR A 40 -14.59 6.38 14.20
C THR A 40 -14.31 5.10 13.41
N PRO A 41 -15.25 4.14 13.27
CA PRO A 41 -14.97 2.93 12.49
C PRO A 41 -14.71 3.23 11.00
N VAL A 42 -15.35 4.23 10.41
CA VAL A 42 -15.13 4.60 9.02
C VAL A 42 -13.72 5.16 8.81
N ILE A 43 -13.23 6.02 9.72
CA ILE A 43 -11.86 6.53 9.67
C ILE A 43 -10.84 5.39 9.76
N ILE A 44 -11.07 4.39 10.60
CA ILE A 44 -10.21 3.20 10.72
C ILE A 44 -10.16 2.43 9.40
N ILE A 45 -11.29 2.23 8.75
CA ILE A 45 -11.38 1.54 7.46
C ILE A 45 -10.65 2.33 6.37
N ILE A 46 -10.85 3.64 6.28
CA ILE A 46 -10.15 4.52 5.33
C ILE A 46 -8.63 4.42 5.53
N THR A 47 -8.17 4.48 6.78
CA THR A 47 -6.76 4.38 7.13
C THR A 47 -6.18 3.02 6.74
N ALA A 48 -6.89 1.93 7.03
CA ALA A 48 -6.48 0.58 6.69
C ALA A 48 -6.34 0.39 5.16
N ILE A 49 -7.31 0.88 4.39
CA ILE A 49 -7.28 0.85 2.92
C ILE A 49 -6.08 1.66 2.41
N SER A 50 -5.84 2.86 2.94
CA SER A 50 -4.72 3.72 2.55
C SER A 50 -3.36 3.07 2.78
N ILE A 51 -3.17 2.42 3.93
CA ILE A 51 -1.95 1.67 4.25
C ILE A 51 -1.77 0.49 3.29
N LEU A 52 -2.84 -0.24 3.02
CA LEU A 52 -2.83 -1.41 2.13
C LEU A 52 -2.42 -1.01 0.70
N PHE A 53 -2.98 0.05 0.16
CA PHE A 53 -2.60 0.57 -1.16
C PHE A 53 -1.18 1.15 -1.18
N GLY A 54 -0.81 1.97 -0.20
CA GLY A 54 0.51 2.59 -0.12
C GLY A 54 1.62 1.56 0.03
N SER A 55 1.45 0.55 0.89
CA SER A 55 2.40 -0.55 1.04
C SER A 55 2.47 -1.43 -0.21
N SER A 56 1.33 -1.70 -0.85
CA SER A 56 1.27 -2.47 -2.10
C SER A 56 2.04 -1.78 -3.24
N ILE A 57 1.87 -0.47 -3.43
CA ILE A 57 2.57 0.29 -4.48
C ILE A 57 4.07 0.35 -4.20
N SER A 58 4.47 0.56 -2.95
CA SER A 58 5.87 0.66 -2.55
C SER A 58 6.61 -0.66 -2.69
N THR A 59 5.99 -1.76 -2.32
CA THR A 59 6.62 -3.08 -2.32
C THR A 59 6.72 -3.71 -3.71
N ARG A 60 6.02 -3.19 -4.72
CA ARG A 60 6.18 -3.62 -6.13
C ARG A 60 7.62 -3.47 -6.63
N HIS A 61 8.39 -2.53 -6.11
CA HIS A 61 9.78 -2.31 -6.50
C HIS A 61 10.79 -3.11 -5.68
N ILE A 62 10.35 -3.86 -4.67
CA ILE A 62 11.20 -4.63 -3.78
C ILE A 62 11.16 -6.11 -4.19
N LYS A 63 12.33 -6.68 -4.52
CA LYS A 63 12.44 -8.08 -4.99
C LYS A 63 12.32 -9.12 -3.88
N LYS A 64 12.58 -8.77 -2.61
CA LYS A 64 12.57 -9.69 -1.46
C LYS A 64 11.92 -9.03 -0.24
N ASN A 65 11.32 -9.84 0.62
CA ASN A 65 10.77 -9.42 1.92
C ASN A 65 9.64 -8.37 1.84
N GLY A 66 8.74 -8.46 0.85
CA GLY A 66 7.59 -7.56 0.73
C GLY A 66 6.72 -7.52 1.99
N MET A 67 6.58 -8.65 2.68
CA MET A 67 5.86 -8.77 3.94
C MET A 67 6.47 -7.87 5.04
N LEU A 68 7.80 -7.95 5.26
CA LEU A 68 8.48 -7.15 6.27
C LEU A 68 8.45 -5.65 5.91
N ASN A 69 8.71 -5.32 4.66
CA ASN A 69 8.69 -3.94 4.20
C ASN A 69 7.29 -3.34 4.24
N GLY A 70 6.26 -4.11 3.91
CA GLY A 70 4.86 -3.69 4.06
C GLY A 70 4.49 -3.42 5.52
N GLY A 71 4.87 -4.31 6.43
CA GLY A 71 4.67 -4.14 7.87
C GLY A 71 5.37 -2.89 8.42
N LEU A 72 6.60 -2.64 7.98
CA LEU A 72 7.34 -1.42 8.33
C LEU A 72 6.63 -0.15 7.83
N ILE A 73 6.11 -0.15 6.61
CA ILE A 73 5.37 0.99 6.07
C ILE A 73 4.13 1.27 6.91
N GLY A 74 3.33 0.25 7.24
CA GLY A 74 2.14 0.40 8.09
C GLY A 74 2.49 0.85 9.50
N GLY A 75 3.52 0.28 10.11
CA GLY A 75 4.00 0.68 11.44
C GLY A 75 4.50 2.12 11.50
N ILE A 76 5.38 2.52 10.57
CA ILE A 76 5.92 3.89 10.49
C ILE A 76 4.80 4.90 10.21
N TYR A 77 3.86 4.58 9.31
CA TYR A 77 2.72 5.42 9.00
C TYR A 77 1.88 5.72 10.26
N LEU A 78 1.51 4.70 11.04
CA LEU A 78 0.71 4.90 12.24
C LEU A 78 1.50 5.56 13.36
N LEU A 79 2.81 5.29 13.45
CA LEU A 79 3.68 5.97 14.39
C LEU A 79 3.77 7.48 14.08
N LEU A 80 3.82 7.86 12.81
CA LEU A 80 3.74 9.25 12.38
C LEU A 80 2.39 9.88 12.74
N LEU A 81 1.28 9.20 12.45
CA LEU A 81 -0.05 9.70 12.82
C LEU A 81 -0.20 9.86 14.33
N TYR A 82 0.29 8.89 15.11
CA TYR A 82 0.29 8.97 16.56
C TYR A 82 1.11 10.17 17.06
N THR A 83 2.30 10.38 16.50
CA THR A 83 3.17 11.51 16.85
C THR A 83 2.48 12.85 16.56
N ILE A 84 1.87 13.00 15.38
CA ILE A 84 1.12 14.23 15.03
C ILE A 84 -0.07 14.43 15.97
N SER A 85 -0.85 13.39 16.24
CA SER A 85 -1.99 13.44 17.16
C SER A 85 -1.57 13.78 18.58
N SER A 86 -0.47 13.22 19.06
CA SER A 86 0.08 13.47 20.39
C SER A 86 0.57 14.92 20.53
N LEU A 87 1.17 15.46 19.45
CA LEU A 87 1.66 16.83 19.42
C LEU A 87 0.51 17.84 19.47
N LEU A 88 -0.57 17.58 18.75
CA LEU A 88 -1.75 18.43 18.70
C LEU A 88 -2.53 18.45 20.04
N ASN A 89 -2.58 17.32 20.72
CA ASN A 89 -3.33 17.18 21.97
C ASN A 89 -2.51 17.45 23.24
N TRP A 90 -1.21 17.71 23.13
CA TRP A 90 -0.27 17.91 24.25
C TRP A 90 -0.34 16.78 25.31
N LYS A 91 -0.82 15.61 24.93
CA LYS A 91 -0.93 14.42 25.79
C LYS A 91 -0.08 13.30 25.22
N PHE A 92 1.11 13.14 25.76
CA PHE A 92 1.97 12.01 25.48
C PHE A 92 1.57 10.85 26.41
N GLY A 93 0.61 10.04 26.01
CA GLY A 93 0.21 8.84 26.71
C GLY A 93 0.04 7.70 25.73
N LEU A 94 0.88 6.67 25.83
CA LEU A 94 0.66 5.41 25.15
C LEU A 94 -0.55 4.73 25.78
N ASN A 95 -1.72 4.95 25.23
CA ASN A 95 -2.91 4.24 25.64
C ASN A 95 -2.96 2.87 24.95
N LEU A 96 -3.52 1.86 25.61
CA LEU A 96 -3.69 0.52 25.06
C LEU A 96 -4.34 0.57 23.64
N GLN A 97 -5.28 1.48 23.46
CA GLN A 97 -5.94 1.72 22.15
C GLN A 97 -4.96 2.12 21.05
N SER A 98 -3.96 2.98 21.35
CA SER A 98 -2.93 3.37 20.37
C SER A 98 -2.04 2.20 19.96
N ILE A 99 -1.70 1.33 20.91
CA ILE A 99 -0.90 0.13 20.65
C ILE A 99 -1.67 -0.83 19.74
N ILE A 100 -2.95 -1.06 20.03
CA ILE A 100 -3.82 -1.92 19.22
C ILE A 100 -3.93 -1.37 17.78
N MET A 101 -4.08 -0.07 17.60
CA MET A 101 -4.14 0.55 16.27
C MET A 101 -2.83 0.36 15.49
N ILE A 102 -1.67 0.50 16.14
CA ILE A 102 -0.36 0.28 15.50
C ILE A 102 -0.21 -1.17 15.04
N VAL A 103 -0.65 -2.13 15.87
CA VAL A 103 -0.62 -3.56 15.52
C VAL A 103 -1.53 -3.85 14.32
N ILE A 104 -2.77 -3.33 14.33
CA ILE A 104 -3.72 -3.50 13.23
C ILE A 104 -3.14 -2.91 11.94
N GLY A 105 -2.60 -1.70 11.96
CA GLY A 105 -2.00 -1.08 10.79
C GLY A 105 -0.77 -1.81 10.27
N SER A 106 0.03 -2.40 11.16
CA SER A 106 1.15 -3.25 10.74
C SER A 106 0.65 -4.49 10.00
N ILE A 107 -0.45 -5.11 10.46
CA ILE A 107 -1.08 -6.26 9.79
C ILE A 107 -1.58 -5.86 8.40
N PHE A 108 -2.29 -4.74 8.25
CA PHE A 108 -2.72 -4.24 6.94
C PHE A 108 -1.54 -3.86 6.05
N GLY A 109 -0.46 -3.33 6.62
CA GLY A 109 0.80 -3.08 5.93
C GLY A 109 1.42 -4.36 5.37
N ILE A 110 1.47 -5.43 6.18
CA ILE A 110 1.95 -6.76 5.78
C ILE A 110 1.11 -7.30 4.62
N LEU A 111 -0.22 -7.27 4.72
CA LEU A 111 -1.12 -7.72 3.67
C LEU A 111 -0.90 -6.94 2.37
N GLY A 112 -0.81 -5.62 2.43
CA GLY A 112 -0.48 -4.78 1.29
C GLY A 112 0.89 -5.10 0.69
N GLY A 113 1.87 -5.37 1.53
CA GLY A 113 3.21 -5.79 1.10
C GLY A 113 3.21 -7.11 0.33
N ILE A 114 2.46 -8.10 0.80
CA ILE A 114 2.29 -9.40 0.11
C ILE A 114 1.61 -9.19 -1.24
N ILE A 115 0.52 -8.43 -1.27
CA ILE A 115 -0.22 -8.14 -2.51
C ILE A 115 0.69 -7.40 -3.51
N GLY A 116 1.45 -6.41 -3.06
CA GLY A 116 2.35 -5.63 -3.91
C GLY A 116 3.41 -6.46 -4.61
N VAL A 117 4.06 -7.36 -3.88
CA VAL A 117 5.06 -8.27 -4.45
C VAL A 117 4.41 -9.28 -5.40
N ASN A 118 3.23 -9.79 -5.05
CA ASN A 118 2.53 -10.80 -5.86
C ASN A 118 2.04 -10.22 -7.21
N ILE A 119 1.54 -9.00 -7.22
CA ILE A 119 1.17 -8.30 -8.47
C ILE A 119 2.39 -8.12 -9.39
N LYS A 120 3.56 -7.80 -8.83
CA LYS A 120 4.79 -7.68 -9.60
C LYS A 120 5.16 -8.99 -10.29
N TRP A 121 5.17 -10.10 -9.56
CA TRP A 121 5.48 -11.42 -10.10
C TRP A 121 4.57 -11.79 -11.27
N LYS A 122 3.29 -11.49 -11.15
CA LYS A 122 2.31 -11.74 -12.21
C LYS A 122 2.64 -10.93 -13.47
N ASN A 123 2.97 -9.66 -13.33
CA ASN A 123 3.29 -8.80 -14.47
C ASN A 123 4.61 -9.21 -15.15
N GLU A 124 5.66 -9.49 -14.38
CA GLU A 124 6.93 -9.99 -14.93
C GLU A 124 6.75 -11.34 -15.65
N PHE A 125 5.90 -12.23 -15.12
CA PHE A 125 5.62 -13.50 -15.74
C PHE A 125 4.85 -13.36 -17.06
N VAL A 126 3.85 -12.48 -17.11
CA VAL A 126 3.08 -12.19 -18.33
C VAL A 126 3.98 -11.59 -19.41
N GLU A 127 4.83 -10.62 -19.04
CA GLU A 127 5.77 -9.98 -19.95
C GLU A 127 6.79 -11.00 -20.52
N PHE A 128 7.34 -11.87 -19.66
CA PHE A 128 8.22 -12.96 -20.08
C PHE A 128 7.54 -13.93 -21.05
N CYS A 129 6.29 -14.30 -20.80
CA CYS A 129 5.52 -15.18 -21.69
C CYS A 129 5.25 -14.53 -23.05
N ASP A 130 4.95 -13.23 -23.08
CA ASP A 130 4.70 -12.47 -24.32
C ASP A 130 5.98 -12.31 -25.14
N GLU A 131 7.11 -12.03 -24.49
CA GLU A 131 8.41 -11.95 -25.15
C GLU A 131 8.83 -13.29 -25.76
N LYS A 132 8.65 -14.38 -25.02
CA LYS A 132 8.92 -15.74 -25.51
C LYS A 132 8.03 -16.12 -26.68
N SER A 133 6.77 -15.74 -26.64
CA SER A 133 5.81 -15.95 -27.73
C SER A 133 6.19 -15.17 -29.00
N LYS A 134 6.62 -13.90 -28.85
CA LYS A 134 7.10 -13.07 -29.97
C LYS A 134 8.38 -13.62 -30.58
N LYS A 135 9.31 -14.11 -29.76
CA LYS A 135 10.56 -14.74 -30.24
C LYS A 135 10.28 -16.02 -31.01
N ASN A 136 9.37 -16.84 -30.53
CA ASN A 136 9.00 -18.11 -31.19
C ASN A 136 8.30 -17.86 -32.54
N ARG A 137 7.45 -16.81 -32.63
CA ARG A 137 6.85 -16.38 -33.92
C ARG A 137 7.91 -15.95 -34.91
N LYS A 138 8.89 -15.13 -34.51
CA LYS A 138 9.97 -14.70 -35.41
C LYS A 138 10.78 -15.88 -35.95
N ASN A 139 11.08 -16.86 -35.11
CA ASN A 139 11.81 -18.04 -35.54
C ASN A 139 11.01 -18.89 -36.53
N ASN A 140 9.71 -19.03 -36.35
CA ASN A 140 8.84 -19.77 -37.28
C ASN A 140 8.77 -19.09 -38.67
N TRP A 141 8.75 -17.76 -38.73
CA TRP A 141 8.78 -17.04 -40.03
C TRP A 141 10.11 -17.24 -40.73
N GLN A 142 11.24 -17.24 -40.03
CA GLN A 142 12.55 -17.47 -40.62
C GLN A 142 12.71 -18.87 -41.20
N VAL A 143 12.20 -19.88 -40.50
CA VAL A 143 12.22 -21.27 -40.99
C VAL A 143 11.33 -21.43 -42.24
N HIS A 144 10.20 -20.74 -42.32
CA HIS A 144 9.30 -20.77 -43.45
C HIS A 144 9.90 -20.09 -44.72
N PHE A 145 10.71 -19.04 -44.53
CA PHE A 145 11.42 -18.36 -45.64
C PHE A 145 12.65 -19.14 -46.14
N LEU A 146 13.22 -20.03 -45.36
CA LEU A 146 14.37 -20.84 -45.74
C LEU A 146 13.96 -22.11 -46.51
N HIS A 147 12.69 -22.45 -46.54
CA HIS A 147 12.13 -23.64 -47.25
C HIS A 147 11.39 -23.23 -48.56
N LEU A 148 11.40 -21.96 -48.97
CA LEU A 148 10.93 -21.47 -50.24
C LEU A 148 12.11 -21.10 -51.16
#